data_89f5dad2b9ce1477a8e92fd9f6d537ce
#
_entry.id   89f5dad2b9ce1477a8e92fd9f6d537ce
#
_cell.length_a   1.000
_cell.length_b   1.000
_cell.length_c   1.000
_cell.angle_alpha   90.00
_cell.angle_beta   90.00
_cell.angle_gamma   90.00
#
_symmetry.space_group_name_H-M   'P 1'
#
loop_
_entity.id
_entity.type
_entity.pdbx_description
1 polymer ?
#
loop_
_entity_poly.entity_id
_entity_poly.type
_entity_poly.pdbx_seq_one_letter_code
_entity_poly.pdbx_strand_id
1 'polypeptide(L)'
;MAQPDDMLDDEHYPAYTMGRAAEMTGASQDFLRRLEKARLFVPSRSAGGHRRYSRHQMRLAARAREMVRQGIALEAACRIIFLENQLQEVLESNRSQPRRQQAEAA
;
A
#
# COMPACT_ATOMS: atom_id res chain seq x y z
N MET A 1 -18.44 6.19 -15.95
CA MET A 1 -18.80 5.98 -14.54
C MET A 1 -18.40 4.57 -14.12
N ALA A 2 -17.74 4.44 -12.98
CA ALA A 2 -17.30 3.12 -12.50
C ALA A 2 -18.51 2.30 -12.01
N GLN A 3 -18.53 1.02 -12.37
CA GLN A 3 -19.53 0.08 -11.87
C GLN A 3 -19.20 -0.28 -10.44
N PRO A 4 -20.18 -0.67 -9.59
CA PRO A 4 -19.88 -1.14 -8.23
C PRO A 4 -18.88 -2.30 -8.21
N ASP A 5 -18.95 -3.19 -9.20
CA ASP A 5 -18.00 -4.30 -9.29
C ASP A 5 -16.57 -3.80 -9.54
N ASP A 6 -16.41 -2.75 -10.34
CA ASP A 6 -15.10 -2.17 -10.60
C ASP A 6 -14.50 -1.57 -9.32
N MET A 7 -15.33 -0.96 -8.48
CA MET A 7 -14.88 -0.41 -7.21
C MET A 7 -14.43 -1.50 -6.25
N LEU A 8 -15.13 -2.63 -6.22
CA LEU A 8 -14.78 -3.75 -5.36
C LEU A 8 -13.50 -4.42 -5.81
N ASP A 9 -13.26 -4.45 -7.13
CA ASP A 9 -12.06 -5.08 -7.69
C ASP A 9 -10.85 -4.16 -7.65
N ASP A 10 -11.05 -2.86 -7.48
CA ASP A 10 -9.95 -1.90 -7.44
C ASP A 10 -9.29 -1.92 -6.06
N GLU A 11 -8.08 -2.47 -5.99
CA GLU A 11 -7.34 -2.54 -4.72
C GLU A 11 -6.92 -1.17 -4.19
N HIS A 12 -6.96 -0.14 -5.03
CA HIS A 12 -6.59 1.22 -4.63
C HIS A 12 -7.80 2.07 -4.24
N TYR A 13 -9.01 1.52 -4.32
CA TYR A 13 -10.21 2.24 -3.94
C TYR A 13 -10.26 2.43 -2.42
N PRO A 14 -10.42 3.68 -1.92
CA PRO A 14 -10.36 3.96 -0.49
C PRO A 14 -11.71 3.67 0.20
N ALA A 15 -12.00 2.40 0.42
CA ALA A 15 -13.31 1.95 0.89
C ALA A 15 -13.41 1.77 2.40
N TYR A 16 -12.28 1.68 3.13
CA TYR A 16 -12.29 1.20 4.51
C TYR A 16 -11.99 2.31 5.50
N THR A 17 -12.79 2.37 6.59
CA THR A 17 -12.53 3.29 7.69
C THR A 17 -11.29 2.87 8.46
N MET A 18 -10.75 3.78 9.28
CA MET A 18 -9.62 3.46 10.14
C MET A 18 -9.94 2.32 11.11
N GLY A 19 -11.14 2.33 11.70
CA GLY A 19 -11.54 1.26 12.60
C GLY A 19 -11.58 -0.08 11.90
N ARG A 20 -12.15 -0.13 10.70
CA ARG A 20 -12.23 -1.35 9.93
C ARG A 20 -10.85 -1.82 9.48
N ALA A 21 -10.01 -0.88 9.05
CA ALA A 21 -8.64 -1.19 8.65
C ALA A 21 -7.85 -1.77 9.82
N ALA A 22 -8.01 -1.22 11.01
CA ALA A 22 -7.36 -1.74 12.21
C ALA A 22 -7.79 -3.18 12.48
N GLU A 23 -9.10 -3.46 12.40
CA GLU A 23 -9.61 -4.82 12.60
C GLU A 23 -9.04 -5.79 11.59
N MET A 24 -9.05 -5.43 10.32
CA MET A 24 -8.66 -6.33 9.24
C MET A 24 -7.15 -6.60 9.21
N THR A 25 -6.36 -5.61 9.57
CA THR A 25 -4.89 -5.75 9.57
C THR A 25 -4.34 -6.29 10.87
N GLY A 26 -5.12 -6.23 11.93
CA GLY A 26 -4.64 -6.54 13.28
C GLY A 26 -3.77 -5.45 13.88
N ALA A 27 -3.62 -4.32 13.21
CA ALA A 27 -2.84 -3.19 13.70
C ALA A 27 -3.72 -2.26 14.53
N SER A 28 -3.12 -1.53 15.48
CA SER A 28 -3.84 -0.51 16.21
C SER A 28 -4.02 0.73 15.32
N GLN A 29 -5.00 1.57 15.66
CA GLN A 29 -5.18 2.83 14.96
C GLN A 29 -3.97 3.73 15.10
N ASP A 30 -3.32 3.70 16.27
CA ASP A 30 -2.09 4.44 16.50
C ASP A 30 -0.98 3.97 15.56
N PHE A 31 -0.86 2.66 15.37
CA PHE A 31 0.13 2.10 14.44
C PHE A 31 -0.12 2.58 13.02
N LEU A 32 -1.39 2.60 12.59
CA LEU A 32 -1.75 3.10 11.26
C LEU A 32 -1.35 4.57 11.08
N ARG A 33 -1.56 5.40 12.12
CA ARG A 33 -1.15 6.81 12.08
C ARG A 33 0.37 6.95 12.00
N ARG A 34 1.09 6.08 12.70
CA ARG A 34 2.56 6.08 12.67
C ARG A 34 3.09 5.72 11.28
N LEU A 35 2.43 4.79 10.59
CA LEU A 35 2.79 4.44 9.21
C LEU A 35 2.55 5.61 8.27
N GLU A 36 1.46 6.33 8.45
CA GLU A 36 1.18 7.54 7.68
C GLU A 36 2.26 8.60 7.92
N LYS A 37 2.63 8.80 9.18
CA LYS A 37 3.68 9.74 9.55
C LYS A 37 5.03 9.36 8.95
N ALA A 38 5.31 8.06 8.87
CA ALA A 38 6.53 7.54 8.25
C ALA A 38 6.45 7.54 6.72
N ARG A 39 5.31 7.99 6.16
CA ARG A 39 5.10 8.15 4.73
C ARG A 39 5.09 6.83 3.96
N LEU A 40 4.67 5.76 4.60
CA LEU A 40 4.45 4.51 3.89
C LEU A 40 3.29 4.65 2.90
N PHE A 41 2.25 5.36 3.31
CA PHE A 41 1.11 5.68 2.47
C PHE A 41 0.39 6.93 3.02
N VAL A 42 -0.47 7.50 2.18
CA VAL A 42 -1.33 8.63 2.57
C VAL A 42 -2.77 8.19 2.33
N PRO A 43 -3.55 7.96 3.38
CA PRO A 43 -4.94 7.56 3.20
C PRO A 43 -5.75 8.71 2.62
N SER A 44 -6.78 8.36 1.85
CA SER A 44 -7.74 9.34 1.37
C SER A 44 -8.60 9.86 2.53
N ARG A 45 -9.29 10.95 2.31
CA ARG A 45 -10.22 11.50 3.29
C ARG A 45 -11.62 11.52 2.70
N SER A 46 -12.61 11.16 3.54
CA SER A 46 -14.01 11.31 3.15
C SER A 46 -14.40 12.78 3.19
N ALA A 47 -15.61 13.09 2.75
CA ALA A 47 -16.13 14.46 2.78
C ALA A 47 -16.11 15.05 4.20
N GLY A 48 -16.25 14.22 5.23
CA GLY A 48 -16.17 14.64 6.61
C GLY A 48 -14.78 14.71 7.20
N GLY A 49 -13.74 14.48 6.39
CA GLY A 49 -12.35 14.55 6.83
C GLY A 49 -11.83 13.29 7.49
N HIS A 50 -12.58 12.20 7.45
CA HIS A 50 -12.16 10.92 8.04
C HIS A 50 -11.29 10.12 7.09
N ARG A 51 -10.29 9.44 7.63
CA ARG A 51 -9.39 8.61 6.84
C ARG A 51 -10.11 7.44 6.19
N ARG A 52 -9.74 7.16 4.94
CA ARG A 52 -10.23 6.01 4.19
C ARG A 52 -9.04 5.27 3.60
N TYR A 53 -8.99 3.97 3.81
CA TYR A 53 -7.88 3.11 3.39
C TYR A 53 -8.31 2.21 2.25
N SER A 54 -7.39 1.96 1.33
CA SER A 54 -7.58 0.96 0.27
C SER A 54 -7.07 -0.40 0.73
N ARG A 55 -7.46 -1.45 0.00
CA ARG A 55 -6.93 -2.80 0.27
C ARG A 55 -5.42 -2.83 0.12
N HIS A 56 -4.90 -2.12 -0.88
CA HIS A 56 -3.45 -2.03 -1.09
C HIS A 56 -2.76 -1.45 0.14
N GLN A 57 -3.28 -0.34 0.67
CA GLN A 57 -2.72 0.29 1.86
C GLN A 57 -2.81 -0.62 3.07
N MET A 58 -3.89 -1.36 3.21
CA MET A 58 -4.04 -2.31 4.32
C MET A 58 -3.03 -3.45 4.22
N ARG A 59 -2.73 -3.92 3.01
CA ARG A 59 -1.68 -4.93 2.83
C ARG A 59 -0.32 -4.42 3.24
N LEU A 60 -0.01 -3.17 2.90
CA LEU A 60 1.24 -2.55 3.34
C LEU A 60 1.31 -2.44 4.85
N ALA A 61 0.20 -2.06 5.48
CA ALA A 61 0.13 -1.94 6.93
C ALA A 61 0.32 -3.30 7.62
N ALA A 62 -0.32 -4.34 7.10
CA ALA A 62 -0.18 -5.70 7.65
C ALA A 62 1.26 -6.19 7.53
N ARG A 63 1.90 -5.92 6.40
CA ARG A 63 3.30 -6.30 6.18
C ARG A 63 4.23 -5.55 7.14
N ALA A 64 4.02 -4.25 7.31
CA ALA A 64 4.82 -3.46 8.24
C ALA A 64 4.67 -3.98 9.66
N ARG A 65 3.45 -4.31 10.05
CA ARG A 65 3.19 -4.85 11.39
C ARG A 65 3.96 -6.16 11.61
N GLU A 66 3.93 -7.04 10.61
CA GLU A 66 4.65 -8.31 10.71
C GLU A 66 6.15 -8.09 10.83
N MET A 67 6.72 -7.17 10.08
CA MET A 67 8.14 -6.86 10.15
C MET A 67 8.52 -6.30 11.51
N VAL A 68 7.68 -5.42 12.07
CA VAL A 68 7.93 -4.87 13.41
C VAL A 68 7.86 -5.96 14.46
N ARG A 69 6.93 -6.92 14.33
CA ARG A 69 6.85 -8.06 15.23
C ARG A 69 8.11 -8.92 15.18
N GLN A 70 8.76 -8.97 14.03
CA GLN A 70 10.01 -9.70 13.84
C GLN A 70 11.23 -8.94 14.35
N GLY A 71 11.04 -7.75 14.89
CA GLY A 71 12.11 -6.96 15.47
C GLY A 71 12.67 -5.87 14.56
N ILE A 72 12.07 -5.63 13.40
CA ILE A 72 12.51 -4.57 12.50
C ILE A 72 11.90 -3.25 12.97
N ALA A 73 12.71 -2.20 13.08
CA ALA A 73 12.24 -0.88 13.47
C ALA A 73 11.21 -0.37 12.44
N LEU A 74 10.21 0.38 12.90
CA LEU A 74 9.11 0.83 12.06
C LEU A 74 9.59 1.61 10.84
N GLU A 75 10.52 2.54 11.03
CA GLU A 75 11.04 3.35 9.92
C GLU A 75 11.77 2.49 8.90
N ALA A 76 12.53 1.49 9.37
CA ALA A 76 13.22 0.57 8.47
C ALA A 76 12.22 -0.31 7.71
N ALA A 77 11.18 -0.77 8.38
CA ALA A 77 10.13 -1.56 7.74
C ALA A 77 9.45 -0.77 6.63
N CYS A 78 9.10 0.49 6.90
CA CYS A 78 8.47 1.36 5.91
C CYS A 78 9.39 1.60 4.71
N ARG A 79 10.67 1.80 4.95
CA ARG A 79 11.64 2.01 3.88
C ARG A 79 11.79 0.77 3.01
N ILE A 80 11.86 -0.39 3.63
CA ILE A 80 11.96 -1.66 2.90
C ILE A 80 10.75 -1.85 2.00
N ILE A 81 9.55 -1.65 2.56
CA ILE A 81 8.30 -1.82 1.79
C ILE A 81 8.23 -0.83 0.65
N PHE A 82 8.61 0.41 0.89
CA PHE A 82 8.64 1.44 -0.16
C PHE A 82 9.55 1.01 -1.31
N LEU A 83 10.75 0.53 -1.00
CA LEU A 83 11.69 0.09 -2.00
C LEU A 83 11.21 -1.16 -2.74
N GLU A 84 10.56 -2.08 -2.04
CA GLU A 84 9.96 -3.25 -2.67
C GLU A 84 8.90 -2.86 -3.68
N ASN A 85 8.06 -1.88 -3.33
CA ASN A 85 7.03 -1.41 -4.24
C ASN A 85 7.63 -0.75 -5.48
N GLN A 86 8.68 0.05 -5.30
CA GLN A 86 9.35 0.67 -6.44
C GLN A 86 9.97 -0.39 -7.35
N LEU A 87 10.60 -1.40 -6.77
CA LEU A 87 11.17 -2.49 -7.54
C LEU A 87 10.09 -3.21 -8.34
N GLN A 88 8.95 -3.48 -7.70
CA GLN A 88 7.85 -4.16 -8.35
C GLN A 88 7.32 -3.36 -9.55
N GLU A 89 7.19 -2.05 -9.39
CA GLU A 89 6.76 -1.17 -10.48
C GLU A 89 7.74 -1.20 -11.65
N VAL A 90 9.05 -1.17 -11.35
CA VAL A 90 10.09 -1.24 -12.38
C VAL A 90 10.03 -2.58 -13.11
N LEU A 91 9.89 -3.68 -12.37
CA LEU A 91 9.81 -5.01 -12.97
C LEU A 91 8.58 -5.16 -13.86
N GLU A 92 7.45 -4.62 -13.44
CA GLU A 92 6.23 -4.65 -14.24
C GLU A 92 6.38 -3.80 -15.50
N SER A 93 7.00 -2.64 -15.40
CA SER A 93 7.27 -1.78 -16.54
C SER A 93 8.20 -2.48 -17.56
N ASN A 94 9.25 -3.13 -17.07
CA ASN A 94 10.15 -3.89 -17.95
C ASN A 94 9.43 -5.08 -18.60
N ARG A 95 8.55 -5.72 -17.86
CA ARG A 95 7.76 -6.84 -18.39
C ARG A 95 6.85 -6.39 -19.51
N SER A 96 6.37 -5.14 -19.44
CA SER A 96 5.50 -4.58 -20.45
C SER A 96 6.24 -4.27 -21.76
N GLN A 97 7.58 -4.09 -21.73
CA GLN A 97 8.36 -3.70 -22.90
C GLN A 97 9.62 -4.55 -23.10
N PRO A 98 9.57 -5.87 -22.91
CA PRO A 98 10.80 -6.68 -22.99
C PRO A 98 11.41 -6.74 -24.38
N ARG A 99 10.57 -6.80 -25.42
CA ARG A 99 11.05 -6.90 -26.81
C ARG A 99 11.76 -5.65 -27.28
N ARG A 100 11.26 -4.48 -26.89
CA ARG A 100 11.87 -3.21 -27.26
C ARG A 100 13.29 -3.11 -26.71
N GLN A 101 13.48 -3.50 -25.47
CA GLN A 101 14.79 -3.46 -24.85
C GLN A 101 15.75 -4.43 -25.50
N GLN A 102 15.29 -5.62 -25.84
CA GLN A 102 16.11 -6.62 -26.52
C GLN A 102 16.51 -6.13 -27.91
N ALA A 103 15.61 -5.51 -28.64
CA ALA A 103 15.90 -4.97 -29.95
C ALA A 103 16.95 -3.87 -29.88
N GLU A 104 16.88 -3.02 -28.89
CA GLU A 104 17.84 -1.95 -28.71
C GLU A 104 19.21 -2.48 -28.29
N ALA A 105 19.24 -3.55 -27.53
CA ALA A 105 20.49 -4.16 -27.09
C ALA A 105 21.21 -4.87 -28.21
N ALA A 106 20.49 -5.30 -29.23
CA ALA A 106 21.08 -5.96 -30.38
C ALA A 106 21.69 -4.94 -31.33
#